data_e9385612c9cc5e392d66e560d9bc66e1
#
_entry.id   e9385612c9cc5e392d66e560d9bc66e1
#
_cell.length_a   1.000
_cell.length_b   1.000
_cell.length_c   1.000
_cell.angle_alpha   90.00
_cell.angle_beta   90.00
_cell.angle_gamma   90.00
#
_symmetry.space_group_name_H-M   'P 1'
#
loop_
_entity.id
_entity.type
_entity.pdbx_description
1 polymer ?
#
loop_
_entity_poly.entity_id
_entity_poly.type
_entity_poly.pdbx_seq_one_letter_code
_entity_poly.pdbx_strand_id
1 'polypeptide(L)'
;MLENIEPLLVDHTCCIALEPDKHCQMYNVPDFLNSALFASIPNHPFLQRIIEQILSDTKCSFSPQNKPMYILNTTGPMMLSHLYQSLTEKEKSEIYLIPAKYVTPFDTFQIVQVKQGVENGELEECLKEAYAVHYFSGLWV
;
A
#
# COMPACT_ATOMS: atom_id res chain seq x y z
N MET A 1 -9.82 5.74 -10.56
CA MET A 1 -10.35 4.37 -10.64
C MET A 1 -10.67 4.10 -12.10
N LEU A 2 -10.25 2.98 -12.64
CA LEU A 2 -10.44 2.62 -14.06
C LEU A 2 -11.67 1.71 -14.23
N GLU A 3 -11.86 0.78 -13.30
CA GLU A 3 -12.90 -0.24 -13.32
C GLU A 3 -13.58 -0.37 -11.95
N ASN A 4 -14.68 -1.11 -11.90
CA ASN A 4 -15.34 -1.43 -10.63
C ASN A 4 -14.45 -2.36 -9.79
N ILE A 5 -14.06 -1.92 -8.60
CA ILE A 5 -13.16 -2.66 -7.69
C ILE A 5 -13.88 -3.75 -6.87
N GLU A 6 -15.22 -3.76 -6.85
CA GLU A 6 -15.99 -4.70 -6.03
C GLU A 6 -15.60 -6.17 -6.22
N PRO A 7 -15.29 -6.65 -7.45
CA PRO A 7 -14.84 -8.04 -7.64
C PRO A 7 -13.56 -8.42 -6.90
N LEU A 8 -12.71 -7.44 -6.55
CA LEU A 8 -11.50 -7.68 -5.76
C LEU A 8 -11.77 -7.77 -4.25
N LEU A 9 -12.96 -7.36 -3.81
CA LEU A 9 -13.29 -7.23 -2.39
C LEU A 9 -14.28 -8.29 -1.92
N VAL A 10 -15.04 -8.87 -2.85
CA VAL A 10 -16.07 -9.88 -2.55
C VAL A 10 -15.45 -11.09 -1.84
N ASP A 11 -16.14 -11.63 -0.86
CA ASP A 11 -15.72 -12.79 -0.05
C ASP A 11 -14.52 -12.55 0.88
N HIS A 12 -14.04 -11.30 1.00
CA HIS A 12 -12.95 -10.95 1.91
C HIS A 12 -13.42 -10.03 3.04
N THR A 13 -12.93 -10.28 4.24
CA THR A 13 -13.24 -9.47 5.44
C THR A 13 -12.31 -8.28 5.62
N CYS A 14 -11.11 -8.37 5.06
CA CYS A 14 -10.11 -7.30 5.04
C CYS A 14 -9.26 -7.42 3.78
N CYS A 15 -9.13 -6.34 3.04
CA CYS A 15 -8.34 -6.27 1.82
C CYS A 15 -7.38 -5.08 1.93
N ILE A 16 -6.13 -5.31 1.57
CA ILE A 16 -5.10 -4.26 1.54
C ILE A 16 -4.29 -4.43 0.26
N ALA A 17 -4.06 -3.33 -0.44
CA ALA A 17 -3.25 -3.37 -1.65
C ALA A 17 -1.76 -3.57 -1.34
N LEU A 18 -1.07 -4.28 -2.22
CA LEU A 18 0.38 -4.36 -2.23
C LEU A 18 1.00 -3.22 -3.04
N GLU A 19 2.18 -2.79 -2.64
CA GLU A 19 3.07 -1.96 -3.44
C GLU A 19 3.75 -2.81 -4.53
N PRO A 20 4.22 -2.19 -5.64
CA PRO A 20 5.00 -2.89 -6.65
C PRO A 20 6.27 -3.55 -6.09
N ASP A 21 6.70 -4.68 -6.70
CA ASP A 21 7.87 -5.45 -6.27
C ASP A 21 9.16 -4.62 -6.15
N LYS A 22 9.33 -3.60 -7.01
CA LYS A 22 10.46 -2.67 -6.91
C LYS A 22 10.48 -1.91 -5.59
N HIS A 23 9.32 -1.57 -5.04
CA HIS A 23 9.24 -0.92 -3.73
C HIS A 23 9.58 -1.90 -2.62
N CYS A 24 9.15 -3.17 -2.72
CA CYS A 24 9.56 -4.23 -1.78
C CYS A 24 11.08 -4.36 -1.73
N GLN A 25 11.74 -4.37 -2.89
CA GLN A 25 13.20 -4.45 -3.01
C GLN A 25 13.89 -3.18 -2.46
N MET A 26 13.38 -1.99 -2.81
CA MET A 26 13.94 -0.70 -2.39
C MET A 26 13.96 -0.55 -0.87
N TYR A 27 12.89 -0.95 -0.21
CA TYR A 27 12.74 -0.84 1.25
C TYR A 27 13.13 -2.11 2.00
N ASN A 28 13.48 -3.18 1.28
CA ASN A 28 13.80 -4.50 1.83
C ASN A 28 12.70 -5.03 2.77
N VAL A 29 11.46 -4.87 2.35
CA VAL A 29 10.27 -5.33 3.09
C VAL A 29 9.48 -6.29 2.21
N PRO A 30 9.32 -7.55 2.59
CA PRO A 30 8.42 -8.46 1.90
C PRO A 30 6.97 -8.02 2.13
N ASP A 31 6.09 -8.25 1.14
CA ASP A 31 4.68 -7.84 1.22
C ASP A 31 4.53 -6.37 1.66
N PHE A 32 5.13 -5.46 0.89
CA PHE A 32 5.06 -4.04 1.20
C PHE A 32 3.64 -3.53 0.96
N LEU A 33 2.94 -3.17 2.05
CA LEU A 33 1.55 -2.79 2.00
C LEU A 33 1.37 -1.33 1.54
N ASN A 34 0.40 -1.12 0.65
CA ASN A 34 0.02 0.22 0.21
C ASN A 34 -0.97 0.85 1.20
N SER A 35 -0.73 2.10 1.61
CA SER A 35 -1.60 2.83 2.54
C SER A 35 -2.76 3.57 1.84
N ALA A 36 -2.85 3.53 0.51
CA ALA A 36 -3.85 4.27 -0.24
C ALA A 36 -5.17 3.50 -0.43
N LEU A 37 -5.17 2.18 -0.29
CA LEU A 37 -6.35 1.34 -0.46
C LEU A 37 -6.51 0.33 0.66
N PHE A 38 -7.58 0.50 1.42
CA PHE A 38 -8.10 -0.43 2.41
C PHE A 38 -9.57 -0.69 2.16
N ALA A 39 -10.00 -1.93 2.34
CA ALA A 39 -11.40 -2.29 2.48
C ALA A 39 -11.54 -3.32 3.60
N SER A 40 -12.51 -3.13 4.50
CA SER A 40 -12.68 -4.02 5.64
C SER A 40 -14.10 -3.99 6.17
N ILE A 41 -14.54 -5.11 6.75
CA ILE A 41 -15.72 -5.11 7.60
C ILE A 41 -15.46 -4.25 8.86
N PRO A 42 -16.52 -3.73 9.50
CA PRO A 42 -16.39 -3.02 10.76
C PRO A 42 -15.71 -3.88 11.84
N ASN A 43 -14.84 -3.25 12.63
CA ASN A 43 -14.15 -3.88 13.77
C ASN A 43 -13.20 -5.05 13.39
N HIS A 44 -12.71 -5.11 12.18
CA HIS A 44 -11.72 -6.15 11.83
C HIS A 44 -10.48 -6.04 12.73
N PRO A 45 -9.96 -7.15 13.30
CA PRO A 45 -8.87 -7.11 14.29
C PRO A 45 -7.60 -6.40 13.79
N PHE A 46 -7.26 -6.55 12.52
CA PHE A 46 -6.08 -5.89 11.95
C PHE A 46 -6.22 -4.37 11.92
N LEU A 47 -7.41 -3.83 11.57
CA LEU A 47 -7.64 -2.38 11.63
C LEU A 47 -7.58 -1.85 13.06
N GLN A 48 -8.05 -2.61 14.05
CA GLN A 48 -7.93 -2.24 15.46
C GLN A 48 -6.44 -2.13 15.86
N ARG A 49 -5.61 -3.12 15.47
CA ARG A 49 -4.16 -3.07 15.72
C ARG A 49 -3.48 -1.88 15.03
N ILE A 50 -3.88 -1.53 13.81
CA ILE A 50 -3.36 -0.34 13.12
C ILE A 50 -3.67 0.92 13.93
N ILE A 51 -4.91 1.08 14.39
CA ILE A 51 -5.33 2.23 15.20
C ILE A 51 -4.55 2.27 16.52
N GLU A 52 -4.44 1.15 17.23
CA GLU A 52 -3.68 1.05 18.46
C GLU A 52 -2.20 1.40 18.26
N GLN A 53 -1.58 0.92 17.17
CA GLN A 53 -0.21 1.22 16.82
C GLN A 53 -0.01 2.73 16.58
N ILE A 54 -0.88 3.36 15.81
CA ILE A 54 -0.83 4.80 15.54
C ILE A 54 -0.98 5.62 16.83
N LEU A 55 -1.89 5.22 17.69
CA LEU A 55 -2.16 5.94 18.95
C LEU A 55 -1.08 5.69 20.02
N SER A 56 -0.38 4.55 19.98
CA SER A 56 0.65 4.21 20.95
C SER A 56 2.04 4.75 20.60
N ASP A 57 2.27 5.11 19.34
CA ASP A 57 3.59 5.52 18.85
C ASP A 57 3.91 6.98 19.19
N THR A 58 4.30 7.18 20.45
CA THR A 58 4.76 8.47 20.99
C THR A 58 6.29 8.62 20.96
N LYS A 59 7.03 7.63 20.44
CA LYS A 59 8.50 7.51 20.66
C LYS A 59 9.35 7.90 19.47
N CYS A 60 8.78 8.11 18.30
CA CYS A 60 9.57 8.48 17.13
C CYS A 60 9.90 9.99 17.18
N SER A 61 11.18 10.33 17.24
CA SER A 61 11.59 11.73 17.18
C SER A 61 11.38 12.30 15.79
N PHE A 62 10.43 13.21 15.66
CA PHE A 62 10.22 13.97 14.43
C PHE A 62 11.37 14.98 14.23
N SER A 63 11.91 15.02 13.01
CA SER A 63 12.70 16.16 12.54
C SER A 63 12.27 16.52 11.11
N PRO A 64 12.30 17.81 10.75
CA PRO A 64 11.93 18.23 9.39
C PRO A 64 12.75 17.54 8.29
N GLN A 65 14.01 17.21 8.57
CA GLN A 65 14.93 16.58 7.61
C GLN A 65 14.58 15.12 7.33
N ASN A 66 13.92 14.44 8.27
CA ASN A 66 13.51 13.03 8.11
C ASN A 66 12.00 12.85 8.03
N LYS A 67 11.25 13.93 7.75
CA LYS A 67 9.78 13.91 7.67
C LYS A 67 9.22 12.74 6.81
N PRO A 68 9.74 12.47 5.60
CA PRO A 68 9.23 11.35 4.81
C PRO A 68 9.39 10.01 5.52
N MET A 69 10.57 9.72 6.05
CA MET A 69 10.83 8.46 6.77
C MET A 69 10.05 8.37 8.08
N TYR A 70 9.86 9.50 8.76
CA TYR A 70 9.00 9.56 9.94
C TYR A 70 7.57 9.13 9.60
N ILE A 71 6.95 9.71 8.56
CA ILE A 71 5.59 9.37 8.14
C ILE A 71 5.51 7.91 7.70
N LEU A 72 6.45 7.43 6.87
CA LEU A 72 6.48 6.04 6.43
C LEU A 72 6.48 5.04 7.59
N ASN A 73 7.24 5.33 8.65
CA ASN A 73 7.42 4.42 9.80
C ASN A 73 6.35 4.56 10.89
N THR A 74 5.63 5.68 10.97
CA THR A 74 4.65 5.91 12.06
C THR A 74 3.20 5.72 11.64
N THR A 75 2.85 6.11 10.42
CA THR A 75 1.46 6.04 9.90
C THR A 75 1.37 5.55 8.47
N GLY A 76 2.49 5.27 7.83
CA GLY A 76 2.59 4.93 6.42
C GLY A 76 2.85 3.45 6.15
N PRO A 77 3.20 3.14 4.90
CA PRO A 77 3.41 1.78 4.40
C PRO A 77 4.37 0.92 5.21
N MET A 78 5.45 1.50 5.73
CA MET A 78 6.44 0.77 6.54
C MET A 78 5.84 0.25 7.84
N MET A 79 5.11 1.11 8.56
CA MET A 79 4.42 0.73 9.79
C MET A 79 3.40 -0.39 9.52
N LEU A 80 2.58 -0.25 8.48
CA LEU A 80 1.59 -1.25 8.10
C LEU A 80 2.23 -2.60 7.77
N SER A 81 3.31 -2.59 6.99
CA SER A 81 4.01 -3.80 6.58
C SER A 81 4.67 -4.50 7.76
N HIS A 82 5.34 -3.76 8.65
CA HIS A 82 5.91 -4.34 9.87
C HIS A 82 4.84 -4.94 10.78
N LEU A 83 3.70 -4.25 10.93
CA LEU A 83 2.58 -4.75 11.71
C LEU A 83 2.01 -6.05 11.11
N TYR A 84 1.81 -6.09 9.79
CA TYR A 84 1.39 -7.30 9.07
C TYR A 84 2.38 -8.45 9.25
N GLN A 85 3.68 -8.20 9.12
CA GLN A 85 4.72 -9.23 9.32
C GLN A 85 4.73 -9.80 10.75
N SER A 86 4.29 -9.03 11.74
CA SER A 86 4.20 -9.48 13.13
C SER A 86 3.01 -10.40 13.42
N LEU A 87 2.07 -10.53 12.48
CA LEU A 87 0.89 -11.38 12.63
C LEU A 87 1.24 -12.87 12.55
N THR A 88 0.45 -13.69 13.21
CA THR A 88 0.47 -15.14 13.04
C THR A 88 -0.06 -15.51 11.64
N GLU A 89 0.29 -16.70 11.15
CA GLU A 89 -0.21 -17.18 9.84
C GLU A 89 -1.74 -17.27 9.79
N LYS A 90 -2.38 -17.58 10.92
CA LYS A 90 -3.84 -17.59 11.03
C LYS A 90 -4.41 -16.18 10.83
N GLU A 91 -3.84 -15.16 11.47
CA GLU A 91 -4.29 -13.77 11.32
C GLU A 91 -4.05 -13.25 9.91
N LYS A 92 -2.90 -13.59 9.30
CA LYS A 92 -2.61 -13.24 7.90
C LYS A 92 -3.62 -13.85 6.93
N SER A 93 -4.09 -15.08 7.18
CA SER A 93 -5.07 -15.74 6.32
C SER A 93 -6.45 -15.06 6.28
N GLU A 94 -6.73 -14.17 7.22
CA GLU A 94 -7.96 -13.36 7.26
C GLU A 94 -7.82 -12.03 6.47
N ILE A 95 -6.63 -11.75 5.94
CA ILE A 95 -6.32 -10.52 5.20
C ILE A 95 -5.99 -10.89 3.75
N TYR A 96 -6.79 -10.41 2.83
CA TYR A 96 -6.49 -10.54 1.41
C TYR A 96 -5.55 -9.42 0.95
N LEU A 97 -4.37 -9.80 0.49
CA LEU A 97 -3.44 -8.87 -0.13
C LEU A 97 -3.76 -8.74 -1.62
N ILE A 98 -4.31 -7.60 -2.00
CA ILE A 98 -4.63 -7.31 -3.40
C ILE A 98 -3.32 -7.14 -4.18
N PRO A 99 -3.05 -7.97 -5.20
CA PRO A 99 -1.84 -7.86 -6.01
C PRO A 99 -1.66 -6.46 -6.61
N ALA A 100 -0.42 -5.97 -6.61
CA ALA A 100 -0.08 -4.62 -7.07
C ALA A 100 -0.59 -4.34 -8.49
N LYS A 101 -0.54 -5.30 -9.39
CA LYS A 101 -1.01 -5.17 -10.78
C LYS A 101 -2.46 -4.69 -10.92
N TYR A 102 -3.30 -4.89 -9.91
CA TYR A 102 -4.70 -4.49 -9.94
C TYR A 102 -4.95 -3.06 -9.48
N VAL A 103 -4.12 -2.50 -8.58
CA VAL A 103 -4.42 -1.21 -7.94
C VAL A 103 -3.22 -0.26 -7.83
N THR A 104 -2.01 -0.81 -7.95
CA THR A 104 -0.74 -0.05 -7.96
C THR A 104 0.16 -0.56 -9.09
N PRO A 105 -0.34 -0.57 -10.36
CA PRO A 105 0.33 -1.26 -11.47
C PRO A 105 1.68 -0.63 -11.86
N PHE A 106 1.96 0.60 -11.39
CA PHE A 106 3.18 1.33 -11.69
C PHE A 106 4.04 1.54 -10.46
N ASP A 107 5.35 1.42 -10.61
CA ASP A 107 6.30 1.92 -9.63
C ASP A 107 6.47 3.46 -9.72
N THR A 108 7.21 4.03 -8.78
CA THR A 108 7.45 5.49 -8.72
C THR A 108 8.11 6.04 -10.01
N PHE A 109 9.00 5.27 -10.65
CA PHE A 109 9.68 5.69 -11.88
C PHE A 109 8.73 5.66 -13.07
N GLN A 110 7.91 4.62 -13.18
CA GLN A 110 6.89 4.50 -14.23
C GLN A 110 5.84 5.61 -14.10
N ILE A 111 5.43 5.98 -12.89
CA ILE A 111 4.53 7.12 -12.67
C ILE A 111 5.12 8.45 -13.17
N VAL A 112 6.42 8.66 -13.01
CA VAL A 112 7.08 9.86 -13.58
C VAL A 112 6.95 9.86 -15.10
N GLN A 113 7.17 8.73 -15.76
CA GLN A 113 7.00 8.61 -17.22
C GLN A 113 5.54 8.88 -17.65
N VAL A 114 4.57 8.30 -16.94
CA VAL A 114 3.14 8.55 -17.19
C VAL A 114 2.80 10.04 -17.06
N LYS A 115 3.28 10.71 -16.01
CA LYS A 115 3.06 12.16 -15.80
C LYS A 115 3.73 13.04 -16.88
N GLN A 116 4.80 12.55 -17.48
CA GLN A 116 5.49 13.22 -18.59
C GLN A 116 4.85 12.93 -19.95
N GLY A 117 3.81 12.11 -20.01
CA GLY A 117 3.14 11.73 -21.25
C GLY A 117 3.98 10.82 -22.14
N VAL A 118 4.88 10.03 -21.55
CA VAL A 118 5.65 9.02 -22.28
C VAL A 118 4.71 7.90 -22.72
N GLU A 119 4.54 7.74 -24.02
CA GLU A 119 3.85 6.59 -24.60
C GLU A 119 4.81 5.40 -24.64
N ASN A 120 4.45 4.31 -23.97
CA ASN A 120 5.27 3.11 -23.87
C ASN A 120 4.36 1.89 -23.74
N GLY A 121 4.55 0.91 -24.62
CA GLY A 121 3.75 -0.33 -24.61
C GLY A 121 3.86 -1.12 -23.30
N GLU A 122 4.96 -1.01 -22.57
CA GLU A 122 5.11 -1.61 -21.25
C GLU A 122 4.13 -0.97 -20.23
N LEU A 123 3.99 0.37 -20.25
CA LEU A 123 3.04 1.09 -19.40
C LEU A 123 1.59 0.74 -19.74
N GLU A 124 1.27 0.60 -21.02
CA GLU A 124 -0.05 0.18 -21.48
C GLU A 124 -0.37 -1.25 -21.03
N GLU A 125 0.61 -2.15 -21.09
CA GLU A 125 0.45 -3.54 -20.64
C GLU A 125 0.10 -3.60 -19.15
N CYS A 126 0.75 -2.78 -18.31
CA CYS A 126 0.46 -2.70 -16.88
C CYS A 126 -1.00 -2.27 -16.58
N LEU A 127 -1.67 -1.57 -17.50
CA LEU A 127 -3.04 -1.10 -17.30
C LEU A 127 -4.11 -2.13 -17.69
N LYS A 128 -3.77 -3.18 -18.44
CA LYS A 128 -4.76 -4.14 -18.96
C LYS A 128 -5.57 -4.84 -17.87
N GLU A 129 -4.96 -5.14 -16.74
CA GLU A 129 -5.62 -5.80 -15.60
C GLU A 129 -5.93 -4.81 -14.45
N ALA A 130 -5.61 -3.53 -14.60
CA ALA A 130 -5.69 -2.58 -13.50
C ALA A 130 -7.11 -2.04 -13.30
N TYR A 131 -7.61 -2.14 -12.08
CA TYR A 131 -8.86 -1.52 -11.61
C TYR A 131 -8.65 -0.08 -11.15
N ALA A 132 -7.44 0.24 -10.69
CA ALA A 132 -7.08 1.57 -10.22
C ALA A 132 -5.60 1.85 -10.45
N VAL A 133 -5.21 3.13 -10.34
CA VAL A 133 -3.82 3.56 -10.38
C VAL A 133 -3.54 4.45 -9.19
N HIS A 134 -2.47 4.14 -8.44
CA HIS A 134 -1.93 5.00 -7.41
C HIS A 134 -0.80 5.85 -7.99
N TYR A 135 -0.93 7.18 -7.94
CA TYR A 135 -0.01 8.11 -8.60
C TYR A 135 1.20 8.52 -7.76
N PHE A 136 1.36 8.03 -6.54
CA PHE A 136 2.47 8.36 -5.63
C PHE A 136 2.79 9.87 -5.64
N SER A 137 1.77 10.71 -5.46
CA SER A 137 1.91 12.17 -5.62
C SER A 137 2.86 12.81 -4.62
N GLY A 138 3.07 12.20 -3.46
CA GLY A 138 3.99 12.65 -2.43
C GLY A 138 3.72 14.05 -1.89
N LEU A 139 2.46 14.53 -1.94
CA LEU A 139 2.10 15.90 -1.56
C LEU A 139 2.34 16.24 -0.07
N TRP A 140 2.66 15.24 0.73
CA TRP A 140 2.97 15.35 2.16
C TRP A 140 4.49 15.45 2.45
N VAL A 141 5.34 15.42 1.43
CA VAL A 141 6.83 15.47 1.52
C VAL A 141 7.31 16.88 1.29
#